data_47f4677407c1a4490ab64a6aff3990f2
#
_entry.id   47f4677407c1a4490ab64a6aff3990f2
#
_cell.length_a   1.000
_cell.length_b   1.000
_cell.length_c   1.000
_cell.angle_alpha   90.00
_cell.angle_beta   90.00
_cell.angle_gamma   90.00
#
_symmetry.space_group_name_H-M   'P 1'
#
loop_
_entity.id
_entity.type
_entity.pdbx_description
1 polymer ?
#
loop_
_entity_poly.entity_id
_entity_poly.type
_entity_poly.pdbx_seq_one_letter_code
_entity_poly.pdbx_strand_id
1 'polypeptide(L)'
;MRETWVDYAKGIGIILVVFGHANRGLYSSGIYISPEIYHYLDNVIYSFHMPLFFFLSGLFFVSSIKNRSKKVFLWSKFKNVIYPYAVWSLIQGGVEVFFSKYTNAKTSISDVLLFPLYPRAQFWFLYALFMIF
;
A
#
# COMPACT_ATOMS: atom_id res chain seq x y z
N MET A 1 17.63 8.37 -18.91
CA MET A 1 17.79 9.40 -17.87
C MET A 1 16.83 9.09 -16.73
N ARG A 2 17.23 9.30 -15.48
CA ARG A 2 16.35 9.15 -14.31
C ARG A 2 15.52 10.43 -14.20
N GLU A 3 14.20 10.28 -14.18
CA GLU A 3 13.26 11.39 -14.10
C GLU A 3 13.12 11.83 -12.63
N THR A 4 13.87 12.84 -12.22
CA THR A 4 13.92 13.29 -10.80
C THR A 4 12.58 13.72 -10.24
N TRP A 5 11.71 14.33 -11.05
CA TRP A 5 10.36 14.73 -10.63
C TRP A 5 9.50 13.54 -10.18
N VAL A 6 9.72 12.35 -10.79
CA VAL A 6 9.02 11.11 -10.40
C VAL A 6 9.43 10.66 -9.00
N ASP A 7 10.72 10.81 -8.68
CA ASP A 7 11.22 10.47 -7.35
C ASP A 7 10.63 11.41 -6.29
N TYR A 8 10.52 12.71 -6.60
CA TYR A 8 9.82 13.66 -5.72
C TYR A 8 8.33 13.34 -5.56
N ALA A 9 7.64 13.04 -6.66
CA ALA A 9 6.22 12.66 -6.61
C ALA A 9 5.98 11.40 -5.77
N LYS A 10 6.84 10.38 -5.89
CA LYS A 10 6.80 9.18 -5.05
C LYS A 10 7.09 9.52 -3.58
N GLY A 11 8.08 10.37 -3.32
CA GLY A 11 8.42 10.81 -1.97
C GLY A 11 7.24 11.50 -1.27
N ILE A 12 6.60 12.45 -1.96
CA ILE A 12 5.38 13.11 -1.45
C ILE A 12 4.27 12.09 -1.22
N GLY A 13 4.04 11.19 -2.18
CA GLY A 13 3.04 10.13 -2.04
C GLY A 13 3.27 9.25 -0.81
N ILE A 14 4.52 8.85 -0.53
CA ILE A 14 4.87 8.04 0.64
C ILE A 14 4.63 8.82 1.94
N ILE A 15 4.99 10.10 2.00
CA ILE A 15 4.71 10.95 3.16
C ILE A 15 3.21 10.99 3.44
N LEU A 16 2.39 11.17 2.40
CA LEU A 16 0.93 11.18 2.54
C LEU A 16 0.37 9.82 2.99
N VAL A 17 0.93 8.70 2.51
CA VAL A 17 0.58 7.35 2.99
C VAL A 17 0.83 7.22 4.48
N VAL A 18 2.05 7.57 4.93
CA VAL A 18 2.41 7.47 6.35
C VAL A 18 1.52 8.36 7.21
N PHE A 19 1.32 9.61 6.79
CA PHE A 19 0.46 10.54 7.51
C PHE A 19 -1.00 10.06 7.56
N GLY A 20 -1.57 9.59 6.45
CA GLY A 20 -2.94 9.06 6.41
C GLY A 20 -3.13 7.85 7.32
N HIS A 21 -2.18 6.91 7.34
CA HIS A 21 -2.24 5.76 8.25
C HIS A 21 -2.07 6.16 9.72
N ALA A 22 -1.17 7.10 10.03
CA ALA A 22 -1.00 7.62 11.37
C ALA A 22 -2.30 8.33 11.86
N ASN A 23 -2.90 9.17 11.02
CA ASN A 23 -4.16 9.85 11.31
C ASN A 23 -5.30 8.87 11.63
N ARG A 24 -5.46 7.81 10.82
CA ARG A 24 -6.44 6.75 11.06
C ARG A 24 -6.15 5.97 12.34
N GLY A 25 -4.88 5.66 12.60
CA GLY A 25 -4.45 4.98 13.82
C GLY A 25 -4.77 5.78 15.08
N LEU A 26 -4.45 7.08 15.08
CA LEU A 26 -4.75 7.98 16.20
C LEU A 26 -6.26 8.11 16.45
N TYR A 27 -7.05 8.29 15.40
CA TYR A 27 -8.51 8.38 15.50
C TYR A 27 -9.11 7.07 16.06
N SER A 28 -8.66 5.91 15.56
CA SER A 28 -9.15 4.60 16.03
C SER A 28 -8.71 4.23 17.44
N SER A 29 -7.62 4.83 17.93
CA SER A 29 -7.17 4.62 19.33
C SER A 29 -7.93 5.45 20.37
N GLY A 30 -8.90 6.27 19.93
CA GLY A 30 -9.70 7.10 20.83
C GLY A 30 -9.03 8.42 21.22
N ILE A 31 -7.90 8.78 20.59
CA ILE A 31 -7.31 10.11 20.76
C ILE A 31 -8.27 11.13 20.10
N TYR A 32 -8.66 12.14 20.90
CA TYR A 32 -9.62 13.11 20.44
C TYR A 32 -9.07 13.92 19.25
N ILE A 33 -9.67 13.70 18.11
CA ILE A 33 -9.53 14.54 16.90
C ILE A 33 -10.94 14.90 16.49
N SER A 34 -11.19 16.18 16.18
CA SER A 34 -12.50 16.59 15.66
C SER A 34 -12.88 15.71 14.46
N PRO A 35 -14.07 15.06 14.46
CA PRO A 35 -14.50 14.20 13.34
C PRO A 35 -14.47 14.93 12.01
N GLU A 36 -14.80 16.21 11.98
CA GLU A 36 -14.81 17.04 10.76
C GLU A 36 -13.39 17.18 10.19
N ILE A 37 -12.40 17.49 11.03
CA ILE A 37 -11.00 17.60 10.63
C ILE A 37 -10.47 16.24 10.18
N TYR A 38 -10.78 15.18 10.92
CA TYR A 38 -10.38 13.83 10.57
C TYR A 38 -10.89 13.43 9.18
N HIS A 39 -12.19 13.55 8.93
CA HIS A 39 -12.80 13.20 7.65
C HIS A 39 -12.31 14.06 6.51
N TYR A 40 -12.09 15.36 6.74
CA TYR A 40 -11.54 16.25 5.73
C TYR A 40 -10.14 15.80 5.31
N LEU A 41 -9.23 15.61 6.27
CA LEU A 41 -7.86 15.17 6.00
C LEU A 41 -7.82 13.78 5.35
N ASP A 42 -8.61 12.84 5.85
CA ASP A 42 -8.68 11.48 5.30
C ASP A 42 -9.14 11.52 3.83
N ASN A 43 -10.21 12.23 3.52
CA ASN A 43 -10.72 12.36 2.16
C ASN A 43 -9.71 13.02 1.21
N VAL A 44 -9.08 14.13 1.62
CA VAL A 44 -8.08 14.82 0.79
C VAL A 44 -6.90 13.91 0.49
N ILE A 45 -6.36 13.25 1.51
CA ILE A 45 -5.18 12.40 1.36
C ILE A 45 -5.49 11.19 0.49
N TYR A 46 -6.57 10.46 0.79
CA TYR A 46 -6.89 9.21 0.08
C TYR A 46 -7.42 9.43 -1.33
N SER A 47 -8.00 10.59 -1.64
CA SER A 47 -8.38 10.93 -3.01
C SER A 47 -7.19 11.23 -3.93
N PHE A 48 -6.03 11.57 -3.36
CA PHE A 48 -4.87 12.00 -4.14
C PHE A 48 -3.74 10.95 -4.21
N HIS A 49 -3.28 10.42 -3.06
CA HIS A 49 -2.04 9.63 -3.04
C HIS A 49 -2.16 8.28 -3.74
N MET A 50 -3.31 7.60 -3.66
CA MET A 50 -3.51 6.32 -4.34
C MET A 50 -3.57 6.48 -5.86
N PRO A 51 -4.41 7.39 -6.43
CA PRO A 51 -4.36 7.70 -7.86
C PRO A 51 -2.97 8.12 -8.35
N LEU A 52 -2.21 8.89 -7.56
CA LEU A 52 -0.84 9.29 -7.91
C LEU A 52 0.07 8.09 -8.17
N PHE A 53 0.05 7.08 -7.30
CA PHE A 53 0.88 5.88 -7.48
C PHE A 53 0.46 5.06 -8.70
N PHE A 54 -0.85 4.91 -8.95
CA PHE A 54 -1.33 4.25 -10.16
C PHE A 54 -0.92 5.01 -11.43
N PHE A 55 -1.07 6.32 -11.42
CA PHE A 55 -0.65 7.19 -12.52
C PHE A 55 0.85 7.06 -12.82
N LEU A 56 1.70 7.22 -11.79
CA LEU A 56 3.15 7.06 -11.94
C LEU A 56 3.55 5.66 -12.44
N SER A 57 2.85 4.63 -11.99
CA SER A 57 3.09 3.26 -12.44
C SER A 57 2.69 3.07 -13.91
N GLY A 58 1.58 3.67 -14.33
CA GLY A 58 1.09 3.66 -15.72
C GLY A 58 2.01 4.37 -16.70
N LEU A 59 2.58 5.53 -16.31
CA LEU A 59 3.50 6.30 -17.13
C LEU A 59 4.71 5.48 -17.60
N PHE A 60 5.22 4.61 -16.75
CA PHE A 60 6.40 3.81 -17.07
C PHE A 60 6.08 2.39 -17.55
N PHE A 61 4.80 2.06 -17.66
CA PHE A 61 4.35 0.73 -18.08
C PHE A 61 4.85 0.38 -19.48
N VAL A 62 4.57 1.25 -20.47
CA VAL A 62 4.94 1.03 -21.88
C VAL A 62 6.45 0.90 -22.02
N SER A 63 7.24 1.78 -21.40
CA SER A 63 8.69 1.72 -21.46
C SER A 63 9.26 0.46 -20.80
N SER A 64 8.60 -0.06 -19.78
CA SER A 64 9.04 -1.28 -19.09
C SER A 64 8.76 -2.58 -19.84
N ILE A 65 7.80 -2.56 -20.78
CA ILE A 65 7.47 -3.72 -21.65
C ILE A 65 8.29 -3.68 -22.95
N LYS A 66 8.50 -2.49 -23.52
CA LYS A 66 8.96 -2.30 -24.91
C LYS A 66 10.21 -3.11 -25.31
N ASN A 67 11.10 -3.40 -24.36
CA ASN A 67 12.38 -4.07 -24.61
C ASN A 67 12.55 -5.38 -23.81
N ARG A 68 11.45 -6.00 -23.37
CA ARG A 68 11.51 -7.22 -22.55
C ARG A 68 10.53 -8.28 -23.07
N SER A 69 10.93 -9.55 -23.01
CA SER A 69 9.97 -10.63 -23.25
C SER A 69 8.88 -10.63 -22.16
N LYS A 70 7.67 -11.06 -22.52
CA LYS A 70 6.53 -11.14 -21.56
C LYS A 70 6.89 -11.91 -20.28
N LYS A 71 7.64 -13.00 -20.41
CA LYS A 71 8.08 -13.84 -19.27
C LYS A 71 9.01 -13.04 -18.32
N VAL A 72 9.99 -12.34 -18.87
CA VAL A 72 10.92 -11.51 -18.08
C VAL A 72 10.19 -10.35 -17.39
N PHE A 73 9.24 -9.74 -18.10
CA PHE A 73 8.41 -8.67 -17.55
C PHE A 73 7.58 -9.15 -16.36
N LEU A 74 6.80 -10.24 -16.55
CA LEU A 74 5.96 -10.81 -15.48
C LEU A 74 6.80 -11.26 -14.28
N TRP A 75 7.94 -11.90 -14.52
CA TRP A 75 8.84 -12.31 -13.44
C TRP A 75 9.39 -11.13 -12.65
N SER A 76 9.73 -10.04 -13.35
CA SER A 76 10.14 -8.79 -12.70
C SER A 76 9.02 -8.20 -11.82
N LYS A 77 7.77 -8.20 -12.31
CA LYS A 77 6.62 -7.72 -11.54
C LYS A 77 6.32 -8.62 -10.34
N PHE A 78 6.37 -9.92 -10.52
CA PHE A 78 6.23 -10.87 -9.42
C PHE A 78 7.27 -10.60 -8.32
N LYS A 79 8.54 -10.49 -8.69
CA LYS A 79 9.64 -10.26 -7.74
C LYS A 79 9.56 -8.89 -7.05
N ASN A 80 9.12 -7.85 -7.77
CA ASN A 80 9.15 -6.48 -7.25
C ASN A 80 7.84 -6.02 -6.61
N VAL A 81 6.75 -6.75 -6.82
CA VAL A 81 5.41 -6.38 -6.32
C VAL A 81 4.84 -7.48 -5.44
N ILE A 82 4.68 -8.71 -5.96
CA ILE A 82 4.04 -9.80 -5.22
C ILE A 82 4.91 -10.31 -4.09
N TYR A 83 6.21 -10.47 -4.31
CA TYR A 83 7.12 -10.95 -3.26
C TYR A 83 7.15 -9.99 -2.05
N PRO A 84 7.36 -8.66 -2.21
CA PRO A 84 7.25 -7.74 -1.08
C PRO A 84 5.86 -7.73 -0.45
N TYR A 85 4.79 -7.81 -1.25
CA TYR A 85 3.43 -7.93 -0.75
C TYR A 85 3.27 -9.13 0.20
N ALA A 86 3.70 -10.31 -0.23
CA ALA A 86 3.60 -11.52 0.58
C ALA A 86 4.42 -11.44 1.87
N VAL A 87 5.69 -11.00 1.76
CA VAL A 87 6.59 -10.86 2.91
C VAL A 87 6.02 -9.89 3.95
N TRP A 88 5.63 -8.70 3.51
CA TRP A 88 5.10 -7.68 4.42
C TRP A 88 3.74 -8.05 4.99
N SER A 89 2.87 -8.70 4.22
CA SER A 89 1.57 -9.19 4.73
C SER A 89 1.76 -10.23 5.85
N LEU A 90 2.73 -11.12 5.71
CA LEU A 90 3.04 -12.11 6.76
C LEU A 90 3.72 -11.48 7.98
N ILE A 91 4.68 -10.57 7.78
CA ILE A 91 5.36 -9.89 8.89
C ILE A 91 4.36 -9.05 9.69
N GLN A 92 3.61 -8.17 9.03
CA GLN A 92 2.65 -7.31 9.71
C GLN A 92 1.54 -8.14 10.35
N GLY A 93 1.00 -9.14 9.64
CA GLY A 93 -0.02 -10.02 10.18
C GLY A 93 0.48 -10.80 11.41
N GLY A 94 1.72 -11.29 11.39
CA GLY A 94 2.35 -11.95 12.53
C GLY A 94 2.48 -11.02 13.75
N VAL A 95 2.92 -9.78 13.52
CA VAL A 95 2.98 -8.74 14.59
C VAL A 95 1.59 -8.45 15.13
N GLU A 96 0.57 -8.28 14.28
CA GLU A 96 -0.81 -8.02 14.71
C GLU A 96 -1.38 -9.17 15.55
N VAL A 97 -1.12 -10.42 15.15
CA VAL A 97 -1.55 -11.61 15.93
C VAL A 97 -0.84 -11.65 17.29
N PHE A 98 0.47 -11.42 17.30
CA PHE A 98 1.25 -11.43 18.54
C PHE A 98 0.79 -10.36 19.53
N PHE A 99 0.50 -9.16 19.04
CA PHE A 99 0.01 -8.05 19.84
C PHE A 99 -1.52 -7.92 19.88
N SER A 100 -2.27 -8.93 19.46
CA SER A 100 -3.75 -8.87 19.35
C SER A 100 -4.47 -8.49 20.63
N LYS A 101 -3.86 -8.76 21.81
CA LYS A 101 -4.38 -8.36 23.11
C LYS A 101 -4.22 -6.86 23.42
N TYR A 102 -3.31 -6.19 22.71
CA TYR A 102 -2.93 -4.79 22.95
C TYR A 102 -3.30 -3.88 21.77
N THR A 103 -3.83 -4.43 20.68
CA THR A 103 -4.22 -3.67 19.48
C THR A 103 -5.74 -3.60 19.34
N ASN A 104 -6.22 -2.58 18.67
CA ASN A 104 -7.65 -2.38 18.40
C ASN A 104 -8.23 -3.42 17.41
N ALA A 105 -7.38 -4.05 16.61
CA ALA A 105 -7.77 -5.06 15.64
C ALA A 105 -7.55 -6.47 16.19
N LYS A 106 -8.62 -7.24 16.31
CA LYS A 106 -8.55 -8.68 16.65
C LYS A 106 -8.24 -9.49 15.41
N THR A 107 -6.96 -9.63 15.10
CA THR A 107 -6.50 -10.41 13.93
C THR A 107 -6.22 -11.85 14.35
N SER A 108 -6.77 -12.82 13.60
CA SER A 108 -6.52 -14.25 13.81
C SER A 108 -5.43 -14.75 12.83
N ILE A 109 -4.84 -15.92 13.16
CA ILE A 109 -3.87 -16.58 12.25
C ILE A 109 -4.51 -16.91 10.90
N SER A 110 -5.79 -17.32 10.88
CA SER A 110 -6.52 -17.58 9.64
C SER A 110 -6.64 -16.35 8.76
N ASP A 111 -6.86 -15.17 9.35
CA ASP A 111 -6.94 -13.90 8.58
C ASP A 111 -5.60 -13.56 7.94
N VAL A 112 -4.50 -13.89 8.62
CA VAL A 112 -3.15 -13.70 8.06
C VAL A 112 -2.89 -14.64 6.91
N LEU A 113 -3.25 -15.91 7.01
CA LEU A 113 -3.01 -16.92 5.97
C LEU A 113 -3.89 -16.71 4.72
N LEU A 114 -5.03 -16.03 4.86
CA LEU A 114 -5.93 -15.71 3.75
C LEU A 114 -5.49 -14.47 2.94
N PHE A 115 -4.32 -13.88 3.22
CA PHE A 115 -3.83 -12.70 2.50
C PHE A 115 -3.79 -12.84 0.96
N PRO A 116 -3.60 -14.02 0.34
CA PRO A 116 -3.61 -14.11 -1.12
C PRO A 116 -4.99 -13.90 -1.74
N LEU A 117 -6.06 -14.19 -0.98
CA LEU A 117 -7.45 -14.02 -1.42
C LEU A 117 -8.04 -12.69 -0.96
N TYR A 118 -7.66 -12.25 0.25
CA TYR A 118 -8.12 -11.02 0.86
C TYR A 118 -6.95 -10.11 1.15
N PRO A 119 -6.64 -9.16 0.22
CA PRO A 119 -5.54 -8.21 0.41
C PRO A 119 -5.74 -7.40 1.69
N ARG A 120 -4.71 -7.36 2.54
CA ARG A 120 -4.80 -6.80 3.89
C ARG A 120 -4.27 -5.38 3.98
N ALA A 121 -4.91 -4.60 4.85
CA ALA A 121 -4.48 -3.27 5.26
C ALA A 121 -4.02 -2.41 4.06
N GLN A 122 -2.87 -1.73 4.18
CA GLN A 122 -2.29 -0.89 3.13
C GLN A 122 -1.74 -1.67 1.93
N PHE A 123 -1.57 -2.99 2.03
CA PHE A 123 -0.93 -3.79 0.98
C PHE A 123 -1.86 -4.14 -0.19
N TRP A 124 -3.18 -3.90 -0.07
CA TRP A 124 -4.14 -4.09 -1.16
C TRP A 124 -3.70 -3.37 -2.44
N PHE A 125 -3.01 -2.23 -2.29
CA PHE A 125 -2.50 -1.45 -3.41
C PHE A 125 -1.48 -2.23 -4.26
N LEU A 126 -0.55 -2.95 -3.64
CA LEU A 126 0.44 -3.77 -4.36
C LEU A 126 -0.25 -4.91 -5.13
N TYR A 127 -1.27 -5.51 -4.51
CA TYR A 127 -2.08 -6.54 -5.16
C TYR A 127 -2.83 -5.97 -6.38
N ALA A 128 -3.53 -4.85 -6.22
CA ALA A 128 -4.23 -4.17 -7.30
C ALA A 128 -3.27 -3.73 -8.41
N LEU A 129 -2.10 -3.21 -8.06
CA LEU A 129 -1.06 -2.81 -9.01
C LEU A 129 -0.56 -3.99 -9.85
N PHE A 130 -0.41 -5.16 -9.24
CA PHE A 130 -0.02 -6.37 -9.98
C PHE A 130 -1.11 -6.84 -10.95
N MET A 131 -2.39 -6.74 -10.56
CA MET A 131 -3.52 -7.13 -11.41
C MET A 131 -3.69 -6.24 -12.64
N ILE A 132 -3.22 -4.99 -12.58
CA ILE A 132 -3.29 -4.04 -13.69
C ILE A 132 -2.14 -4.28 -14.71
N PHE A 133 -1.03 -4.88 -14.30
CA PHE A 133 0.12 -5.18 -15.16
C PHE A 133 -0.04 -6.48 -15.94
#